data_11c26fca83c92b90af97a9edc075e925
#
_entry.id   11c26fca83c92b90af97a9edc075e925
#
_cell.length_a   1.000
_cell.length_b   1.000
_cell.length_c   1.000
_cell.angle_alpha   90.00
_cell.angle_beta   90.00
_cell.angle_gamma   90.00
#
_symmetry.space_group_name_H-M   'P 1'
#
loop_
_entity.id
_entity.type
_entity.pdbx_description
1 polymer ?
#
loop_
_entity_poly.entity_id
_entity_poly.type
_entity_poly.pdbx_seq_one_letter_code
_entity_poly.pdbx_strand_id
1 'polypeptide(L)'
;MKALVSPEKMAEWKINRQEFISELQEKYNVIELNEITDIKRHYCYEWTIKEDNHFIEGMLDNTLNCVCIDTDSIGLCCSFALWVRTFMPDNADIMLYDEDFINHIYFKRDTDIGKLTEVFQNS
;
A
#
# COMPACT_ATOMS: atom_id res chain seq x y z
N MET A 1 -2.63 7.82 10.04
CA MET A 1 -2.91 6.38 10.23
C MET A 1 -1.87 5.55 9.49
N LYS A 2 -1.54 4.42 10.03
CA LYS A 2 -0.64 3.47 9.39
C LYS A 2 -1.39 2.20 9.02
N ALA A 3 -1.24 1.76 7.79
CA ALA A 3 -1.89 0.58 7.27
C ALA A 3 -0.94 -0.24 6.42
N LEU A 4 -1.29 -1.49 6.20
CA LEU A 4 -0.52 -2.40 5.39
C LEU A 4 -1.41 -3.10 4.39
N VAL A 5 -0.87 -3.34 3.20
CA VAL A 5 -1.49 -4.18 2.18
C VAL A 5 -0.57 -5.37 1.99
N SER A 6 -1.04 -6.57 2.31
CA SER A 6 -0.21 -7.76 2.21
C SER A 6 -1.06 -9.03 2.09
N PRO A 7 -0.46 -10.13 1.60
CA PRO A 7 -1.13 -11.42 1.62
C PRO A 7 -1.33 -11.89 3.07
N GLU A 8 -2.40 -12.65 3.28
CA GLU A 8 -2.68 -13.26 4.59
C GLU A 8 -1.60 -14.28 4.97
N LYS A 9 -1.11 -15.00 3.99
CA LYS A 9 -0.10 -16.05 4.18
C LYS A 9 1.12 -15.77 3.34
N MET A 10 2.24 -16.38 3.70
CA MET A 10 3.47 -16.28 2.92
C MET A 10 3.18 -16.58 1.45
N ALA A 11 3.61 -15.69 0.56
CA ALA A 11 3.33 -15.76 -0.86
C ALA A 11 4.62 -15.89 -1.68
N GLU A 12 4.52 -16.61 -2.81
CA GLU A 12 5.65 -16.76 -3.73
C GLU A 12 5.65 -15.70 -4.84
N TRP A 13 4.49 -15.10 -5.12
CA TRP A 13 4.41 -14.04 -6.12
C TRP A 13 5.06 -12.76 -5.61
N LYS A 14 5.50 -11.93 -6.54
CA LYS A 14 6.14 -10.66 -6.22
C LYS A 14 5.57 -9.56 -7.10
N ILE A 15 5.41 -8.36 -6.51
CA ILE A 15 5.13 -7.15 -7.27
C ILE A 15 6.32 -6.88 -8.19
N ASN A 16 6.06 -6.54 -9.45
CA ASN A 16 7.10 -6.07 -10.35
C ASN A 16 7.50 -4.67 -9.91
N ARG A 17 8.65 -4.57 -9.24
CA ARG A 17 9.04 -3.31 -8.60
C ARG A 17 9.32 -2.18 -9.57
N GLN A 18 9.87 -2.46 -10.75
CA GLN A 18 10.14 -1.43 -11.75
C GLN A 18 8.84 -0.84 -12.29
N GLU A 19 7.88 -1.68 -12.59
CA GLU A 19 6.55 -1.28 -13.04
C GLU A 19 5.82 -0.49 -11.95
N PHE A 20 5.88 -0.96 -10.70
CA PHE A 20 5.27 -0.31 -9.56
C PHE A 20 5.81 1.12 -9.39
N ILE A 21 7.13 1.28 -9.38
CA ILE A 21 7.77 2.58 -9.18
C ILE A 21 7.48 3.52 -10.36
N SER A 22 7.51 2.99 -11.58
CA SER A 22 7.21 3.78 -12.78
C SER A 22 5.78 4.32 -12.75
N GLU A 23 4.80 3.47 -12.45
CA GLU A 23 3.40 3.88 -12.39
C GLU A 23 3.10 4.78 -11.18
N LEU A 24 3.81 4.57 -10.07
CA LEU A 24 3.71 5.44 -8.90
C LEU A 24 4.04 6.88 -9.29
N GLN A 25 5.15 7.07 -10.00
CA GLN A 25 5.60 8.39 -10.42
C GLN A 25 4.71 9.02 -11.49
N GLU A 26 4.06 8.22 -12.32
CA GLU A 26 3.12 8.71 -13.31
C GLU A 26 1.79 9.14 -12.71
N LYS A 27 1.29 8.37 -11.74
CA LYS A 27 -0.06 8.58 -11.19
C LYS A 27 -0.10 9.62 -10.08
N TYR A 28 0.94 9.68 -9.26
CA TYR A 28 0.93 10.49 -8.04
C TYR A 28 2.00 11.57 -8.08
N ASN A 29 1.78 12.62 -7.31
CA ASN A 29 2.76 13.68 -7.11
C ASN A 29 3.80 13.23 -6.09
N VAL A 30 4.79 12.47 -6.54
CA VAL A 30 5.87 11.95 -5.70
C VAL A 30 6.89 13.06 -5.49
N ILE A 31 7.05 13.52 -4.25
CA ILE A 31 7.99 14.57 -3.90
C ILE A 31 9.31 14.02 -3.37
N GLU A 32 9.33 12.75 -2.96
CA GLU A 32 10.54 12.07 -2.51
C GLU A 32 10.42 10.58 -2.85
N LEU A 33 11.49 10.01 -3.39
CA LEU A 33 11.58 8.59 -3.72
C LEU A 33 13.00 8.13 -3.48
N ASN A 34 13.19 7.17 -2.58
CA ASN A 34 14.50 6.63 -2.25
C ASN A 34 14.55 5.12 -2.45
N GLU A 35 15.56 4.65 -3.17
CA GLU A 35 15.88 3.24 -3.22
C GLU A 35 16.74 2.90 -1.99
N ILE A 36 16.33 1.86 -1.26
CA ILE A 36 17.02 1.45 -0.04
C ILE A 36 17.85 0.22 -0.37
N THR A 37 19.16 0.35 -0.26
CA THR A 37 20.12 -0.72 -0.60
C THR A 37 20.71 -1.41 0.64
N ASP A 38 20.46 -0.88 1.83
CA ASP A 38 20.93 -1.49 3.08
C ASP A 38 20.16 -2.78 3.35
N ILE A 39 20.86 -3.91 3.29
CA ILE A 39 20.27 -5.24 3.47
C ILE A 39 19.72 -5.47 4.88
N LYS A 40 20.10 -4.64 5.84
CA LYS A 40 19.58 -4.72 7.21
C LYS A 40 18.19 -4.11 7.34
N ARG A 41 17.79 -3.30 6.37
CA ARG A 41 16.44 -2.72 6.33
C ARG A 41 15.50 -3.70 5.64
N HIS A 42 14.23 -3.68 6.06
CA HIS A 42 13.22 -4.60 5.52
C HIS A 42 12.55 -4.09 4.25
N TYR A 43 12.93 -2.90 3.78
CA TYR A 43 12.29 -2.21 2.66
C TYR A 43 13.27 -1.97 1.54
N CYS A 44 12.79 -2.00 0.29
CA CYS A 44 13.63 -1.71 -0.89
C CYS A 44 13.35 -0.33 -1.49
N TYR A 45 12.19 0.25 -1.23
CA TYR A 45 11.83 1.61 -1.65
C TYR A 45 11.02 2.30 -0.57
N GLU A 46 11.21 3.62 -0.47
CA GLU A 46 10.35 4.48 0.33
C GLU A 46 10.02 5.74 -0.48
N TRP A 47 8.83 6.28 -0.26
CA TRP A 47 8.36 7.46 -1.00
C TRP A 47 7.50 8.35 -0.15
N THR A 48 7.40 9.62 -0.58
CA THR A 48 6.45 10.59 -0.06
C THR A 48 5.67 11.18 -1.22
N ILE A 49 4.36 11.13 -1.12
CA ILE A 49 3.43 11.70 -2.08
C ILE A 49 2.71 12.84 -1.41
N LYS A 50 2.50 13.93 -2.14
CA LYS A 50 1.69 15.05 -1.65
C LYS A 50 0.50 15.25 -2.59
N GLU A 51 -0.71 15.13 -2.06
CA GLU A 51 -1.96 15.33 -2.77
C GLU A 51 -2.79 16.39 -2.06
N ASP A 52 -2.94 17.56 -2.67
CA ASP A 52 -3.61 18.72 -2.07
C ASP A 52 -2.98 19.06 -0.71
N ASN A 53 -3.75 18.99 0.37
CA ASN A 53 -3.29 19.26 1.74
C ASN A 53 -2.97 17.97 2.50
N HIS A 54 -2.92 16.83 1.80
CA HIS A 54 -2.69 15.52 2.39
C HIS A 54 -1.38 14.91 1.91
N PHE A 55 -0.87 13.95 2.68
CA PHE A 55 0.34 13.23 2.30
C PHE A 55 0.12 11.71 2.38
N ILE A 56 0.94 10.99 1.62
CA ILE A 56 1.08 9.53 1.75
C ILE A 56 2.57 9.24 1.82
N GLU A 57 3.02 8.66 2.92
CA GLU A 57 4.36 8.09 3.02
C GLU A 57 4.20 6.58 2.89
N GLY A 58 5.10 5.94 2.17
CA GLY A 58 4.98 4.51 1.95
C GLY A 58 6.31 3.82 1.79
N MET A 59 6.26 2.50 1.90
CA MET A 59 7.42 1.64 1.76
C MET A 59 7.01 0.33 1.11
N LEU A 60 7.87 -0.15 0.20
CA LEU A 60 7.73 -1.48 -0.40
C LEU A 60 8.69 -2.43 0.30
N ASP A 61 8.15 -3.53 0.82
CA ASP A 61 8.93 -4.53 1.55
C ASP A 61 9.89 -5.27 0.62
N ASN A 62 11.00 -5.77 1.16
CA ASN A 62 11.99 -6.55 0.41
C ASN A 62 11.41 -7.84 -0.17
N THR A 63 10.34 -8.37 0.42
CA THR A 63 9.64 -9.54 -0.11
C THR A 63 8.86 -9.23 -1.39
N LEU A 64 8.66 -7.94 -1.69
CA LEU A 64 7.90 -7.45 -2.84
C LEU A 64 6.43 -7.89 -2.83
N ASN A 65 5.86 -8.16 -1.66
CA ASN A 65 4.44 -8.50 -1.53
C ASN A 65 3.72 -7.77 -0.39
N CYS A 66 4.39 -6.82 0.24
CA CYS A 66 3.79 -6.00 1.31
C CYS A 66 4.11 -4.54 1.08
N VAL A 67 3.10 -3.69 1.19
CA VAL A 67 3.24 -2.23 1.07
C VAL A 67 2.72 -1.59 2.36
N CYS A 68 3.55 -0.74 2.97
CA CYS A 68 3.18 0.03 4.14
C CYS A 68 2.71 1.42 3.70
N ILE A 69 1.66 1.92 4.31
CA ILE A 69 1.04 3.21 4.00
C ILE A 69 0.90 4.00 5.28
N ASP A 70 1.43 5.23 5.30
CA ASP A 70 1.23 6.18 6.38
C ASP A 70 0.64 7.46 5.80
N THR A 71 -0.56 7.83 6.22
CA THR A 71 -1.27 8.98 5.66
C THR A 71 -2.17 9.63 6.71
N ASP A 72 -2.50 10.90 6.49
CA ASP A 72 -3.44 11.66 7.31
C ASP A 72 -4.90 11.57 6.80
N SER A 73 -5.15 10.75 5.77
CA SER A 73 -6.47 10.66 5.15
C SER A 73 -6.87 9.20 4.92
N ILE A 74 -7.99 8.80 5.51
CA ILE A 74 -8.56 7.46 5.30
C ILE A 74 -8.92 7.25 3.82
N GLY A 75 -9.48 8.27 3.18
CA GLY A 75 -9.85 8.19 1.76
C GLY A 75 -8.65 7.95 0.87
N LEU A 76 -7.54 8.67 1.11
CA LEU A 76 -6.30 8.48 0.36
C LEU A 76 -5.69 7.10 0.64
N CYS A 77 -5.72 6.65 1.89
CA CYS A 77 -5.22 5.32 2.26
C CYS A 77 -5.93 4.24 1.43
N CYS A 78 -7.26 4.27 1.42
CA CYS A 78 -8.06 3.27 0.73
C CYS A 78 -7.90 3.35 -0.79
N SER A 79 -7.86 4.55 -1.34
CA SER A 79 -7.63 4.76 -2.77
C SER A 79 -6.26 4.24 -3.19
N PHE A 80 -5.23 4.54 -2.41
CA PHE A 80 -3.87 4.06 -2.66
C PHE A 80 -3.79 2.54 -2.55
N ALA A 81 -4.45 1.96 -1.54
CA ALA A 81 -4.48 0.51 -1.34
C ALA A 81 -5.11 -0.21 -2.54
N LEU A 82 -6.20 0.34 -3.10
CA LEU A 82 -6.83 -0.23 -4.30
C LEU A 82 -5.88 -0.20 -5.49
N TRP A 83 -5.14 0.88 -5.65
CA TRP A 83 -4.13 0.98 -6.71
C TRP A 83 -3.03 -0.06 -6.50
N VAL A 84 -2.51 -0.19 -5.28
CA VAL A 84 -1.49 -1.21 -4.94
C VAL A 84 -2.01 -2.61 -5.28
N ARG A 85 -3.28 -2.88 -5.00
CA ARG A 85 -3.90 -4.18 -5.25
C ARG A 85 -3.81 -4.61 -6.72
N THR A 86 -3.76 -3.65 -7.65
CA THR A 86 -3.67 -3.95 -9.09
C THR A 86 -2.34 -4.61 -9.48
N PHE A 87 -1.32 -4.52 -8.63
CA PHE A 87 -0.01 -5.16 -8.86
C PHE A 87 0.08 -6.57 -8.28
N MET A 88 -1.00 -7.05 -7.67
CA MET A 88 -1.05 -8.34 -7.00
C MET A 88 -1.99 -9.30 -7.76
N PRO A 89 -1.77 -10.63 -7.66
CA PRO A 89 -2.63 -11.57 -8.38
C PRO A 89 -4.10 -11.50 -7.96
N ASP A 90 -5.01 -11.65 -8.92
CA ASP A 90 -6.45 -11.61 -8.65
C ASP A 90 -6.91 -12.68 -7.67
N ASN A 91 -6.28 -13.85 -7.73
CA ASN A 91 -6.67 -15.00 -6.90
C ASN A 91 -5.98 -15.04 -5.54
N ALA A 92 -5.16 -14.05 -5.23
CA ALA A 92 -4.49 -13.97 -3.93
C ALA A 92 -5.43 -13.40 -2.87
N ASP A 93 -5.32 -13.93 -1.65
CA ASP A 93 -6.04 -13.42 -0.49
C ASP A 93 -5.23 -12.27 0.13
N ILE A 94 -5.63 -11.05 -0.16
CA ILE A 94 -4.93 -9.83 0.22
C ILE A 94 -5.78 -9.06 1.23
N MET A 95 -5.11 -8.58 2.27
CA MET A 95 -5.73 -7.76 3.31
C MET A 95 -5.22 -6.34 3.31
N LEU A 96 -6.11 -5.42 3.64
CA LEU A 96 -5.77 -4.08 4.11
C LEU A 96 -6.04 -4.09 5.62
N TYR A 97 -5.06 -3.73 6.42
CA TYR A 97 -5.20 -3.74 7.87
C TYR A 97 -4.37 -2.63 8.50
N ASP A 98 -4.80 -2.19 9.69
CA ASP A 98 -4.03 -1.21 10.45
C ASP A 98 -2.88 -1.88 11.23
N GLU A 99 -1.96 -1.07 11.71
CA GLU A 99 -0.74 -1.50 12.39
C GLU A 99 -1.03 -2.38 13.61
N ASP A 100 -2.13 -2.12 14.31
CA ASP A 100 -2.52 -2.86 15.52
C ASP A 100 -3.41 -4.08 15.20
N PHE A 101 -3.72 -4.29 13.94
CA PHE A 101 -4.58 -5.37 13.46
C PHE A 101 -6.00 -5.35 14.08
N ILE A 102 -6.47 -4.16 14.48
CA ILE A 102 -7.82 -3.98 15.03
C ILE A 102 -8.84 -3.96 13.89
N ASN A 103 -8.52 -3.22 12.82
CA ASN A 103 -9.37 -3.11 11.64
C ASN A 103 -8.69 -3.80 10.46
N HIS A 104 -9.43 -4.63 9.75
CA HIS A 104 -8.92 -5.34 8.59
C HIS A 104 -10.04 -5.73 7.64
N ILE A 105 -9.70 -5.87 6.37
CA ILE A 105 -10.62 -6.31 5.33
C ILE A 105 -9.85 -7.01 4.22
N TYR A 106 -10.39 -8.14 3.76
CA TYR A 106 -9.93 -8.76 2.52
C TYR A 106 -10.52 -7.99 1.35
N PHE A 107 -9.74 -7.74 0.31
CA PHE A 107 -10.25 -6.95 -0.80
C PHE A 107 -9.65 -7.38 -2.14
N LYS A 108 -10.36 -7.03 -3.20
CA LYS A 108 -9.96 -7.25 -4.59
C LYS A 108 -9.79 -5.89 -5.26
N ARG A 109 -9.23 -5.87 -6.47
CA ARG A 109 -9.02 -4.60 -7.18
C ARG A 109 -10.33 -3.89 -7.55
N ASP A 110 -11.44 -4.62 -7.62
CA ASP A 110 -12.78 -4.09 -7.90
C ASP A 110 -13.64 -3.88 -6.63
N THR A 111 -13.08 -4.05 -5.46
CA THR A 111 -13.79 -3.79 -4.20
C THR A 111 -14.18 -2.31 -4.15
N ASP A 112 -15.42 -2.05 -3.75
CA ASP A 112 -15.92 -0.68 -3.60
C ASP A 112 -15.12 0.05 -2.52
N ILE A 113 -14.60 1.23 -2.87
CA ILE A 113 -13.83 2.05 -1.92
C ILE A 113 -14.63 2.39 -0.67
N GLY A 114 -15.95 2.52 -0.79
CA GLY A 114 -16.83 2.77 0.36
C GLY A 114 -16.74 1.69 1.41
N LYS A 115 -16.59 0.43 1.00
CA LYS A 115 -16.43 -0.69 1.92
C LYS A 115 -15.10 -0.62 2.67
N LEU A 116 -14.05 -0.20 2.00
CA LEU A 116 -12.73 -0.04 2.63
C LEU A 116 -12.74 1.10 3.64
N THR A 117 -13.27 2.25 3.25
CA THR A 117 -13.29 3.43 4.13
C THR A 117 -14.14 3.18 5.36
N GLU A 118 -15.26 2.47 5.23
CA GLU A 118 -16.15 2.16 6.33
C GLU A 118 -15.45 1.39 7.45
N VAL A 119 -14.57 0.43 7.09
CA VAL A 119 -13.84 -0.39 8.05
C VAL A 119 -12.98 0.48 8.98
N PHE A 120 -12.37 1.53 8.45
CA PHE A 120 -11.45 2.38 9.21
C PHE A 120 -12.12 3.60 9.83
N GLN A 121 -13.27 4.02 9.34
CA GLN A 121 -14.00 5.16 9.90
C GLN A 121 -14.63 4.86 11.25
N ASN A 122 -14.91 3.60 11.55
CA ASN A 122 -15.56 3.17 12.78
C ASN A 122 -14.57 2.77 13.87
N SER A 123 -13.31 3.06 13.67
CA SER A 123 -12.25 2.72 14.64
C SER A 123 -12.07 3.80 15.70
#